data_b2726536b3cbd6ba3b263b3be7a52427
#
_entry.id   b2726536b3cbd6ba3b263b3be7a52427
#
_cell.length_a   1.000
_cell.length_b   1.000
_cell.length_c   1.000
_cell.angle_alpha   90.00
_cell.angle_beta   90.00
_cell.angle_gamma   90.00
#
_symmetry.space_group_name_H-M   'P 1'
#
loop_
_entity.id
_entity.type
_entity.pdbx_description
1 polymer ?
#
loop_
_entity_poly.entity_id
_entity_poly.type
_entity_poly.pdbx_seq_one_letter_code
_entity_poly.pdbx_strand_id
1 'polypeptide(L)'
;SKLEDTKRVKEILAMLKSRLLMKFQSSGHTTAALRAMSYASPSAKLKDMTSGIEFYEKVAYLEEHFEEEKARLTEILTNLTKKLFRSDRMMISFTASKAGLSGMETMIEGLKKRLFEEETKETPCILHCEKKNEGFKTASKVQYVARAGNFIDQGVPYHGALQILKVILSYDYLWQNVRVIGGAYGCMTNFNRIGEGYFVSYRDPN
;
A
#
# COMPACT_ATOMS: atom_id res chain seq x y z
N SER A 1 15.43 -9.94 20.24
CA SER A 1 15.10 -9.14 19.04
C SER A 1 15.93 -7.86 19.09
N LYS A 2 16.44 -7.39 17.94
CA LYS A 2 17.26 -6.15 17.87
C LYS A 2 16.40 -4.87 17.83
N LEU A 3 15.18 -4.92 18.29
CA LEU A 3 14.27 -3.74 18.35
C LEU A 3 14.71 -2.74 19.45
N GLU A 4 15.57 -3.15 20.36
CA GLU A 4 16.20 -2.30 21.38
C GLU A 4 17.32 -1.41 20.81
N ASP A 5 17.82 -1.72 19.61
CA ASP A 5 18.78 -0.87 18.89
C ASP A 5 18.05 0.33 18.26
N THR A 6 17.78 1.33 19.09
CA THR A 6 17.04 2.53 18.69
C THR A 6 17.77 3.32 17.59
N LYS A 7 19.10 3.30 17.56
CA LYS A 7 19.87 3.92 16.48
C LYS A 7 19.55 3.29 15.14
N ARG A 8 19.51 1.96 15.10
CA ARG A 8 19.17 1.20 13.88
C ARG A 8 17.72 1.45 13.44
N VAL A 9 16.80 1.57 14.39
CA VAL A 9 15.39 1.90 14.08
C VAL A 9 15.29 3.27 13.42
N LYS A 10 16.00 4.29 13.94
CA LYS A 10 16.04 5.63 13.34
C LYS A 10 16.61 5.64 11.92
N GLU A 11 17.70 4.91 11.69
CA GLU A 11 18.29 4.74 10.35
C GLU A 11 17.29 4.11 9.37
N ILE A 12 16.53 3.11 9.80
CA ILE A 12 15.50 2.45 8.99
C ILE A 12 14.37 3.42 8.64
N LEU A 13 13.90 4.25 9.58
CA LEU A 13 12.89 5.28 9.31
C LEU A 13 13.36 6.29 8.27
N ALA A 14 14.57 6.80 8.39
CA ALA A 14 15.16 7.73 7.43
C ALA A 14 15.29 7.09 6.03
N MET A 15 15.71 5.83 5.95
CA MET A 15 15.78 5.08 4.70
C MET A 15 14.41 4.85 4.08
N LEU A 16 13.39 4.50 4.88
CA LEU A 16 12.01 4.33 4.41
C LEU A 16 11.44 5.64 3.87
N LYS A 17 11.60 6.75 4.59
CA LYS A 17 11.20 8.09 4.15
C LYS A 17 11.79 8.43 2.79
N SER A 18 13.10 8.25 2.63
CA SER A 18 13.79 8.53 1.37
C SER A 18 13.28 7.65 0.21
N ARG A 19 13.06 6.35 0.45
CA ARG A 19 12.50 5.43 -0.56
C ARG A 19 11.10 5.82 -1.00
N LEU A 20 10.25 6.21 -0.05
CA LEU A 20 8.88 6.64 -0.35
C LEU A 20 8.88 7.93 -1.19
N LEU A 21 9.72 8.90 -0.85
CA LEU A 21 9.88 10.12 -1.67
C LEU A 21 10.34 9.82 -3.09
N MET A 22 11.34 8.97 -3.26
CA MET A 22 11.77 8.55 -4.60
C MET A 22 10.66 7.86 -5.39
N LYS A 23 9.88 7.00 -4.73
CA LYS A 23 8.71 6.34 -5.34
C LYS A 23 7.67 7.37 -5.79
N PHE A 24 7.37 8.38 -5.00
CA PHE A 24 6.39 9.40 -5.34
C PHE A 24 6.84 10.25 -6.54
N GLN A 25 8.14 10.53 -6.65
CA GLN A 25 8.69 11.24 -7.80
C GLN A 25 8.69 10.40 -9.07
N SER A 26 9.08 9.12 -8.98
CA SER A 26 9.17 8.22 -10.14
C SER A 26 7.81 7.69 -10.62
N SER A 27 6.87 7.51 -9.69
CA SER A 27 5.57 6.86 -9.93
C SER A 27 4.41 7.63 -9.30
N GLY A 28 4.42 8.96 -9.42
CA GLY A 28 3.44 9.85 -8.83
C GLY A 28 2.00 9.53 -9.25
N HIS A 29 1.78 9.12 -10.49
CA HIS A 29 0.48 8.71 -11.00
C HIS A 29 -0.14 7.52 -10.23
N THR A 30 0.66 6.49 -9.92
CA THR A 30 0.17 5.33 -9.13
C THR A 30 -0.09 5.71 -7.68
N THR A 31 0.73 6.59 -7.14
CA THR A 31 0.55 7.12 -5.78
C THR A 31 -0.70 7.99 -5.68
N ALA A 32 -0.93 8.88 -6.64
CA ALA A 32 -2.12 9.71 -6.72
C ALA A 32 -3.41 8.88 -6.90
N ALA A 33 -3.36 7.85 -7.78
CA ALA A 33 -4.49 6.94 -7.97
C ALA A 33 -4.81 6.15 -6.69
N LEU A 34 -3.80 5.61 -5.99
CA LEU A 34 -3.99 4.91 -4.71
C LEU A 34 -4.60 5.84 -3.66
N ARG A 35 -4.08 7.07 -3.53
CA ARG A 35 -4.59 8.05 -2.59
C ARG A 35 -6.04 8.42 -2.90
N ALA A 36 -6.38 8.69 -4.16
CA ALA A 36 -7.74 8.99 -4.57
C ALA A 36 -8.71 7.80 -4.30
N MET A 37 -8.29 6.56 -4.55
CA MET A 37 -9.08 5.37 -4.23
C MET A 37 -9.26 5.16 -2.73
N SER A 38 -8.31 5.57 -1.89
CA SER A 38 -8.38 5.40 -0.44
C SER A 38 -9.55 6.15 0.21
N TYR A 39 -10.13 7.12 -0.47
CA TYR A 39 -11.31 7.86 -0.03
C TYR A 39 -12.64 7.14 -0.29
N ALA A 40 -12.61 6.04 -1.05
CA ALA A 40 -13.82 5.33 -1.45
C ALA A 40 -13.71 3.80 -1.30
N SER A 41 -12.57 3.28 -0.83
CA SER A 41 -12.36 1.84 -0.67
C SER A 41 -11.51 1.54 0.57
N PRO A 42 -12.04 0.72 1.51
CA PRO A 42 -11.27 0.27 2.67
C PRO A 42 -10.00 -0.50 2.29
N SER A 43 -10.03 -1.27 1.19
CA SER A 43 -8.87 -1.98 0.66
C SER A 43 -7.77 -1.00 0.20
N ALA A 44 -8.15 0.04 -0.54
CA ALA A 44 -7.21 1.08 -0.97
C ALA A 44 -6.73 1.92 0.22
N LYS A 45 -7.60 2.18 1.21
CA LYS A 45 -7.22 2.86 2.46
C LYS A 45 -6.14 2.08 3.21
N LEU A 46 -6.31 0.78 3.38
CA LEU A 46 -5.29 -0.06 4.01
C LEU A 46 -3.96 -0.02 3.24
N LYS A 47 -4.02 -0.06 1.91
CA LYS A 47 -2.80 0.04 1.07
C LYS A 47 -2.12 1.40 1.21
N ASP A 48 -2.88 2.50 1.29
CA ASP A 48 -2.32 3.84 1.51
C ASP A 48 -1.66 3.96 2.88
N MET A 49 -2.30 3.43 3.94
CA MET A 49 -1.76 3.35 5.30
C MET A 49 -0.49 2.50 5.43
N THR A 50 -0.23 1.58 4.50
CA THR A 50 0.91 0.64 4.58
C THR A 50 2.00 0.88 3.54
N SER A 51 1.72 1.65 2.48
CA SER A 51 2.68 1.85 1.38
C SER A 51 2.48 3.11 0.56
N GLY A 52 1.48 3.96 0.90
CA GLY A 52 1.14 5.18 0.19
C GLY A 52 1.53 6.45 0.94
N ILE A 53 0.78 7.52 0.70
CA ILE A 53 1.04 8.84 1.27
C ILE A 53 0.84 8.85 2.78
N GLU A 54 -0.23 8.23 3.28
CA GLU A 54 -0.48 8.16 4.73
C GLU A 54 0.64 7.41 5.47
N PHE A 55 1.17 6.36 4.85
CA PHE A 55 2.35 5.68 5.40
C PHE A 55 3.57 6.59 5.45
N TYR A 56 3.82 7.35 4.39
CA TYR A 56 4.92 8.30 4.35
C TYR A 56 4.78 9.39 5.43
N GLU A 57 3.60 9.96 5.58
CA GLU A 57 3.32 10.97 6.61
C GLU A 57 3.63 10.43 8.01
N LYS A 58 3.23 9.17 8.28
CA LYS A 58 3.52 8.52 9.55
C LYS A 58 5.01 8.24 9.76
N VAL A 59 5.71 7.77 8.72
CA VAL A 59 7.17 7.54 8.77
C VAL A 59 7.92 8.85 8.95
N ALA A 60 7.53 9.91 8.26
CA ALA A 60 8.14 11.23 8.38
C ALA A 60 7.95 11.82 9.78
N TYR A 61 6.75 11.72 10.34
CA TYR A 61 6.46 12.13 11.71
C TYR A 61 7.31 11.37 12.74
N LEU A 62 7.38 10.03 12.63
CA LEU A 62 8.17 9.21 13.55
C LEU A 62 9.67 9.46 13.44
N GLU A 63 10.17 9.81 12.25
CA GLU A 63 11.57 10.15 12.06
C GLU A 63 11.91 11.51 12.67
N GLU A 64 11.06 12.50 12.49
CA GLU A 64 11.21 13.85 13.00
C GLU A 64 11.11 13.91 14.54
N HIS A 65 10.13 13.18 15.13
CA HIS A 65 9.89 13.12 16.57
C HIS A 65 10.46 11.86 17.22
N PHE A 66 11.54 11.32 16.67
CA PHE A 66 12.04 10.01 17.05
C PHE A 66 12.40 9.90 18.55
N GLU A 67 13.02 10.92 19.12
CA GLU A 67 13.45 10.88 20.52
C GLU A 67 12.26 10.82 21.49
N GLU A 68 11.13 11.41 21.12
CA GLU A 68 9.89 11.41 21.90
C GLU A 68 9.11 10.10 21.73
N GLU A 69 9.09 9.57 20.51
CA GLU A 69 8.28 8.40 20.13
C GLU A 69 9.01 7.05 20.25
N LYS A 70 10.33 7.04 20.45
CA LYS A 70 11.14 5.80 20.40
C LYS A 70 10.68 4.72 21.39
N ALA A 71 10.31 5.09 22.60
CA ALA A 71 9.86 4.14 23.61
C ALA A 71 8.54 3.48 23.21
N ARG A 72 7.57 4.30 22.80
CA ARG A 72 6.26 3.85 22.32
C ARG A 72 6.39 3.01 21.05
N LEU A 73 7.25 3.44 20.11
CA LEU A 73 7.49 2.69 18.86
C LEU A 73 8.09 1.31 19.16
N THR A 74 9.05 1.22 20.06
CA THR A 74 9.67 -0.05 20.47
C THR A 74 8.64 -0.99 21.10
N GLU A 75 7.78 -0.47 21.96
CA GLU A 75 6.69 -1.24 22.58
C GLU A 75 5.71 -1.78 21.52
N ILE A 76 5.25 -0.91 20.61
CA ILE A 76 4.35 -1.31 19.52
C ILE A 76 4.98 -2.38 18.63
N LEU A 77 6.23 -2.21 18.23
CA LEU A 77 6.94 -3.18 17.39
C LEU A 77 7.15 -4.52 18.12
N THR A 78 7.44 -4.48 19.40
CA THR A 78 7.58 -5.70 20.22
C THR A 78 6.26 -6.45 20.31
N ASN A 79 5.17 -5.74 20.60
CA ASN A 79 3.83 -6.33 20.67
C ASN A 79 3.36 -6.85 19.30
N LEU A 80 3.66 -6.13 18.22
CA LEU A 80 3.37 -6.57 16.85
C LEU A 80 4.15 -7.84 16.50
N THR A 81 5.42 -7.93 16.90
CA THR A 81 6.26 -9.13 16.69
C THR A 81 5.64 -10.36 17.34
N LYS A 82 5.14 -10.23 18.57
CA LYS A 82 4.45 -11.33 19.28
C LYS A 82 3.15 -11.76 18.56
N LYS A 83 2.40 -10.80 18.01
CA LYS A 83 1.16 -11.07 17.29
C LYS A 83 1.37 -11.68 15.90
N LEU A 84 2.46 -11.35 15.21
CA LEU A 84 2.73 -11.81 13.84
C LEU A 84 3.47 -13.14 13.80
N PHE A 85 4.50 -13.32 14.63
CA PHE A 85 5.37 -14.50 14.60
C PHE A 85 4.86 -15.60 15.54
N ARG A 86 3.69 -16.14 15.23
CA ARG A 86 3.00 -17.19 16.00
C ARG A 86 3.09 -18.55 15.32
N SER A 87 3.23 -19.59 16.13
CA SER A 87 3.29 -20.98 15.64
C SER A 87 1.97 -21.46 15.02
N ASP A 88 0.83 -21.04 15.56
CA ASP A 88 -0.52 -21.38 15.10
C ASP A 88 -0.92 -20.71 13.77
N ARG A 89 -0.20 -19.65 13.35
CA ARG A 89 -0.41 -18.96 12.07
C ARG A 89 0.63 -19.28 11.01
N MET A 90 1.52 -20.23 11.30
CA MET A 90 2.59 -20.62 10.40
C MET A 90 2.06 -21.53 9.29
N MET A 91 2.26 -21.12 8.03
CA MET A 91 2.06 -21.96 6.86
C MET A 91 3.40 -22.21 6.19
N ILE A 92 3.72 -23.47 5.93
CA ILE A 92 4.96 -23.86 5.24
C ILE A 92 4.58 -24.53 3.93
N SER A 93 5.09 -24.01 2.83
CA SER A 93 5.04 -24.65 1.51
C SER A 93 6.43 -25.09 1.13
N PHE A 94 6.60 -26.35 0.84
CA PHE A 94 7.90 -26.93 0.53
C PHE A 94 7.81 -27.86 -0.68
N THR A 95 8.71 -27.69 -1.62
CA THR A 95 8.81 -28.52 -2.81
C THR A 95 10.22 -29.09 -2.91
N ALA A 96 10.33 -30.41 -2.82
CA ALA A 96 11.60 -31.13 -2.92
C ALA A 96 11.40 -32.56 -3.42
N SER A 97 12.50 -33.23 -3.72
CA SER A 97 12.49 -34.70 -3.88
C SER A 97 12.13 -35.40 -2.56
N LYS A 98 11.70 -36.67 -2.62
CA LYS A 98 11.40 -37.46 -1.44
C LYS A 98 12.57 -37.51 -0.43
N ALA A 99 13.79 -37.57 -0.91
CA ALA A 99 14.99 -37.54 -0.07
C ALA A 99 15.18 -36.14 0.61
N GLY A 100 14.80 -35.07 -0.04
CA GLY A 100 14.87 -33.69 0.51
C GLY A 100 13.85 -33.39 1.61
N LEU A 101 12.81 -34.22 1.77
CA LEU A 101 11.83 -34.11 2.85
C LEU A 101 12.37 -34.64 4.20
N SER A 102 13.42 -35.46 4.17
CA SER A 102 14.04 -35.99 5.37
C SER A 102 14.62 -34.88 6.23
N GLY A 103 14.29 -34.85 7.50
CA GLY A 103 14.73 -33.83 8.47
C GLY A 103 13.91 -32.54 8.49
N MET A 104 12.97 -32.36 7.57
CA MET A 104 12.12 -31.18 7.50
C MET A 104 11.23 -31.02 8.73
N GLU A 105 10.67 -32.11 9.24
CA GLU A 105 9.83 -32.11 10.44
C GLU A 105 10.59 -31.56 11.65
N THR A 106 11.82 -32.05 11.86
CA THR A 106 12.69 -31.56 12.95
C THR A 106 12.99 -30.06 12.82
N MET A 107 13.23 -29.58 11.58
CA MET A 107 13.46 -28.15 11.32
C MET A 107 12.20 -27.33 11.61
N ILE A 108 11.02 -27.79 11.21
CA ILE A 108 9.73 -27.15 11.46
C ILE A 108 9.44 -27.06 12.95
N GLU A 109 9.64 -28.15 13.69
CA GLU A 109 9.49 -28.16 15.15
C GLU A 109 10.47 -27.22 15.84
N GLY A 110 11.72 -27.19 15.40
CA GLY A 110 12.71 -26.24 15.87
C GLY A 110 12.35 -24.78 15.59
N LEU A 111 11.69 -24.51 14.46
CA LEU A 111 11.17 -23.18 14.14
C LEU A 111 9.96 -22.84 15.00
N LYS A 112 9.00 -23.74 15.15
CA LYS A 112 7.82 -23.54 16.02
C LYS A 112 8.18 -23.16 17.43
N LYS A 113 9.17 -23.80 18.03
CA LYS A 113 9.66 -23.51 19.39
C LYS A 113 10.22 -22.09 19.56
N ARG A 114 10.54 -21.40 18.47
CA ARG A 114 11.05 -20.01 18.47
C ARG A 114 9.95 -18.97 18.25
N LEU A 115 8.74 -19.41 17.92
CA LEU A 115 7.59 -18.57 17.69
C LEU A 115 6.77 -18.39 18.97
N PHE A 116 5.93 -17.38 18.97
CA PHE A 116 5.07 -17.10 20.11
C PHE A 116 3.81 -17.99 20.07
N GLU A 117 3.25 -18.28 21.23
CA GLU A 117 2.05 -19.11 21.39
C GLU A 117 0.87 -18.36 22.03
N GLU A 118 1.06 -17.07 22.33
CA GLU A 118 0.01 -16.27 22.98
C GLU A 118 -1.23 -16.16 22.09
N GLU A 119 -2.39 -16.52 22.64
CA GLU A 119 -3.68 -16.27 21.98
C GLU A 119 -3.93 -14.78 21.90
N THR A 120 -4.15 -14.27 20.69
CA THR A 120 -4.59 -12.90 20.48
C THR A 120 -6.03 -12.91 20.00
N LYS A 121 -6.92 -12.22 20.72
CA LYS A 121 -8.27 -11.96 20.23
C LYS A 121 -8.21 -11.14 18.95
N GLU A 122 -8.85 -11.61 17.90
CA GLU A 122 -9.02 -10.84 16.69
C GLU A 122 -10.03 -9.72 16.93
N THR A 123 -9.61 -8.49 16.73
CA THR A 123 -10.50 -7.35 16.75
C THR A 123 -10.72 -6.90 15.31
N PRO A 124 -11.95 -6.93 14.80
CA PRO A 124 -12.24 -6.41 13.47
C PRO A 124 -11.80 -4.95 13.36
N CYS A 125 -11.04 -4.64 12.33
CA CYS A 125 -10.66 -3.27 12.02
C CYS A 125 -11.59 -2.75 10.92
N ILE A 126 -12.45 -1.79 11.27
CA ILE A 126 -13.31 -1.11 10.30
C ILE A 126 -12.58 0.16 9.87
N LEU A 127 -12.21 0.23 8.60
CA LEU A 127 -11.60 1.41 8.01
C LEU A 127 -12.69 2.32 7.45
N HIS A 128 -12.79 3.52 7.99
CA HIS A 128 -13.69 4.54 7.46
C HIS A 128 -13.02 5.30 6.32
N CYS A 129 -13.74 5.40 5.21
CA CYS A 129 -13.34 6.19 4.05
C CYS A 129 -14.10 7.51 4.04
N GLU A 130 -13.39 8.61 3.84
CA GLU A 130 -13.97 9.94 3.77
C GLU A 130 -13.54 10.60 2.46
N LYS A 131 -14.50 11.14 1.71
CA LYS A 131 -14.22 11.82 0.44
C LYS A 131 -13.44 13.10 0.68
N LYS A 132 -12.30 13.23 -0.01
CA LYS A 132 -11.45 14.42 0.06
C LYS A 132 -10.96 14.81 -1.34
N ASN A 133 -10.70 16.10 -1.49
CA ASN A 133 -9.92 16.66 -2.59
C ASN A 133 -8.61 17.16 -2.00
N GLU A 134 -7.50 16.62 -2.42
CA GLU A 134 -6.16 16.95 -1.90
C GLU A 134 -5.20 17.27 -3.03
N GLY A 135 -4.22 18.11 -2.74
CA GLY A 135 -3.08 18.39 -3.60
C GLY A 135 -1.78 18.30 -2.81
N PHE A 136 -0.79 17.59 -3.35
CA PHE A 136 0.52 17.41 -2.74
C PHE A 136 1.57 18.14 -3.59
N LYS A 137 2.32 19.05 -2.95
CA LYS A 137 3.44 19.75 -3.61
C LYS A 137 4.68 18.88 -3.62
N THR A 138 5.32 18.77 -4.77
CA THR A 138 6.59 18.08 -4.95
C THR A 138 7.58 18.97 -5.70
N ALA A 139 8.85 18.62 -5.70
CA ALA A 139 9.87 19.30 -6.50
C ALA A 139 9.81 18.91 -7.99
N SER A 140 8.83 18.14 -8.42
CA SER A 140 8.64 17.73 -9.81
C SER A 140 8.17 18.91 -10.66
N LYS A 141 8.65 18.95 -11.91
CA LYS A 141 8.19 19.91 -12.94
C LYS A 141 6.95 19.41 -13.70
N VAL A 142 6.37 18.30 -13.30
CA VAL A 142 5.20 17.70 -13.92
C VAL A 142 4.14 17.36 -12.87
N GLN A 143 2.90 17.34 -13.28
CA GLN A 143 1.77 17.00 -12.43
C GLN A 143 1.30 15.57 -12.67
N TYR A 144 0.58 15.05 -11.68
CA TYR A 144 -0.16 13.79 -11.75
C TYR A 144 -1.55 14.04 -11.18
N VAL A 145 -2.58 13.89 -12.00
CA VAL A 145 -3.96 14.12 -11.56
C VAL A 145 -4.69 12.78 -11.52
N ALA A 146 -5.35 12.49 -10.40
CA ALA A 146 -6.12 11.27 -10.24
C ALA A 146 -7.53 11.58 -9.75
N ARG A 147 -8.51 10.86 -10.29
CA ARG A 147 -9.89 10.82 -9.81
C ARG A 147 -10.30 9.37 -9.63
N ALA A 148 -10.89 9.04 -8.49
CA ALA A 148 -11.31 7.68 -8.20
C ALA A 148 -12.63 7.65 -7.44
N GLY A 149 -13.25 6.47 -7.41
CA GLY A 149 -14.46 6.21 -6.64
C GLY A 149 -14.76 4.72 -6.58
N ASN A 150 -15.84 4.38 -5.86
CA ASN A 150 -16.39 3.03 -5.86
C ASN A 150 -17.73 3.06 -6.59
N PHE A 151 -17.81 2.35 -7.72
CA PHE A 151 -19.03 2.33 -8.54
C PHE A 151 -20.09 1.35 -7.98
N ILE A 152 -19.68 0.34 -7.21
CA ILE A 152 -20.62 -0.57 -6.54
C ILE A 152 -21.41 0.18 -5.47
N ASP A 153 -20.77 1.08 -4.74
CA ASP A 153 -21.45 1.93 -3.74
C ASP A 153 -22.47 2.90 -4.36
N GLN A 154 -22.36 3.12 -5.67
CA GLN A 154 -23.34 3.88 -6.46
C GLN A 154 -24.41 3.00 -7.13
N GLY A 155 -24.50 1.71 -6.75
CA GLY A 155 -25.49 0.78 -7.25
C GLY A 155 -25.13 0.15 -8.62
N VAL A 156 -23.93 0.35 -9.13
CA VAL A 156 -23.49 -0.23 -10.41
C VAL A 156 -22.73 -1.54 -10.13
N PRO A 157 -23.28 -2.70 -10.48
CA PRO A 157 -22.59 -3.98 -10.26
C PRO A 157 -21.40 -4.13 -11.21
N TYR A 158 -20.39 -4.89 -10.76
CA TYR A 158 -19.28 -5.24 -11.64
C TYR A 158 -19.77 -6.16 -12.77
N HIS A 159 -19.40 -5.81 -13.99
CA HIS A 159 -19.63 -6.62 -15.18
C HIS A 159 -18.36 -6.67 -16.05
N GLY A 160 -18.14 -7.79 -16.75
CA GLY A 160 -16.98 -7.95 -17.65
C GLY A 160 -16.88 -6.88 -18.74
N ALA A 161 -18.01 -6.30 -19.15
CA ALA A 161 -18.05 -5.17 -20.08
C ALA A 161 -17.23 -3.95 -19.62
N LEU A 162 -17.00 -3.78 -18.31
CA LEU A 162 -16.13 -2.72 -17.79
C LEU A 162 -14.68 -2.88 -18.26
N GLN A 163 -14.23 -4.11 -18.56
CA GLN A 163 -12.90 -4.33 -19.12
C GLN A 163 -12.83 -3.90 -20.59
N ILE A 164 -13.93 -4.05 -21.34
CA ILE A 164 -14.03 -3.53 -22.71
C ILE A 164 -14.10 -2.01 -22.66
N LEU A 165 -14.92 -1.45 -21.78
CA LEU A 165 -15.01 0.01 -21.57
C LEU A 165 -13.65 0.62 -21.23
N LYS A 166 -12.87 -0.04 -20.36
CA LYS A 166 -11.50 0.37 -20.04
C LYS A 166 -10.64 0.51 -21.30
N VAL A 167 -10.71 -0.43 -22.22
CA VAL A 167 -9.95 -0.40 -23.46
C VAL A 167 -10.40 0.76 -24.34
N ILE A 168 -11.70 0.91 -24.56
CA ILE A 168 -12.26 2.02 -25.35
C ILE A 168 -11.85 3.37 -24.75
N LEU A 169 -12.07 3.55 -23.45
CA LEU A 169 -11.70 4.80 -22.77
C LEU A 169 -10.21 5.11 -22.90
N SER A 170 -9.33 4.10 -22.75
CA SER A 170 -7.89 4.31 -22.78
C SER A 170 -7.38 4.70 -24.16
N TYR A 171 -7.85 4.04 -25.23
CA TYR A 171 -7.31 4.22 -26.58
C TYR A 171 -8.05 5.26 -27.42
N ASP A 172 -9.31 5.56 -27.09
CA ASP A 172 -10.10 6.54 -27.83
C ASP A 172 -10.25 7.83 -27.03
N TYR A 173 -11.08 7.83 -25.98
CA TYR A 173 -11.43 9.05 -25.28
C TYR A 173 -10.26 9.69 -24.49
N LEU A 174 -9.58 8.94 -23.63
CA LEU A 174 -8.51 9.48 -22.80
C LEU A 174 -7.27 9.84 -23.63
N TRP A 175 -6.95 9.02 -24.64
CA TRP A 175 -5.82 9.31 -25.51
C TRP A 175 -6.02 10.63 -26.26
N GLN A 176 -7.17 10.86 -26.83
CA GLN A 176 -7.45 12.08 -27.58
C GLN A 176 -7.55 13.31 -26.68
N ASN A 177 -8.32 13.22 -25.59
CA ASN A 177 -8.62 14.40 -24.77
C ASN A 177 -7.55 14.73 -23.75
N VAL A 178 -6.93 13.73 -23.12
CA VAL A 178 -5.96 13.94 -22.05
C VAL A 178 -4.53 14.02 -22.60
N ARG A 179 -4.17 13.12 -23.51
CA ARG A 179 -2.82 13.09 -24.07
C ARG A 179 -2.63 14.05 -25.25
N VAL A 180 -3.44 13.90 -26.32
CA VAL A 180 -3.22 14.65 -27.57
C VAL A 180 -3.59 16.11 -27.37
N ILE A 181 -4.78 16.40 -26.87
CA ILE A 181 -5.28 17.75 -26.67
C ILE A 181 -4.72 18.35 -25.36
N GLY A 182 -4.77 17.62 -24.26
CA GLY A 182 -4.36 18.08 -22.93
C GLY A 182 -2.85 18.08 -22.69
N GLY A 183 -2.05 17.48 -23.58
CA GLY A 183 -0.59 17.50 -23.49
C GLY A 183 0.02 16.57 -22.43
N ALA A 184 -0.76 15.74 -21.73
CA ALA A 184 -0.24 14.76 -20.80
C ALA A 184 0.62 13.72 -21.52
N TYR A 185 1.66 13.21 -20.87
CA TYR A 185 2.50 12.14 -21.43
C TYR A 185 1.71 10.82 -21.56
N GLY A 186 0.78 10.56 -20.64
CA GLY A 186 -0.09 9.39 -20.68
C GLY A 186 -1.31 9.54 -19.79
N CYS A 187 -2.24 8.62 -19.97
CA CYS A 187 -3.46 8.54 -19.17
C CYS A 187 -3.86 7.08 -19.00
N MET A 188 -4.48 6.75 -17.89
CA MET A 188 -4.86 5.38 -17.55
C MET A 188 -6.19 5.36 -16.81
N THR A 189 -6.93 4.28 -17.00
CA THR A 189 -8.12 3.97 -16.21
C THR A 189 -8.16 2.49 -15.86
N ASN A 190 -8.80 2.16 -14.78
CA ASN A 190 -9.05 0.77 -14.41
C ASN A 190 -10.36 0.64 -13.63
N PHE A 191 -11.00 -0.54 -13.74
CA PHE A 191 -12.18 -0.95 -12.99
C PHE A 191 -11.95 -2.35 -12.46
N ASN A 192 -12.13 -2.58 -11.18
CA ASN A 192 -11.92 -3.89 -10.56
C ASN A 192 -13.21 -4.47 -9.98
N ARG A 193 -13.14 -5.74 -9.58
CA ARG A 193 -14.31 -6.50 -9.09
C ARG A 193 -14.86 -6.05 -7.74
N ILE A 194 -14.09 -5.31 -6.96
CA ILE A 194 -14.53 -4.76 -5.67
C ILE A 194 -15.08 -3.33 -5.79
N GLY A 195 -15.33 -2.88 -7.03
CA GLY A 195 -15.96 -1.58 -7.30
C GLY A 195 -14.99 -0.40 -7.43
N GLU A 196 -13.70 -0.60 -7.23
CA GLU A 196 -12.74 0.48 -7.39
C GLU A 196 -12.60 0.85 -8.87
N GLY A 197 -12.82 2.13 -9.18
CA GLY A 197 -12.58 2.71 -10.48
C GLY A 197 -11.74 3.98 -10.35
N TYR A 198 -10.78 4.18 -11.26
CA TYR A 198 -9.98 5.39 -11.29
C TYR A 198 -9.62 5.82 -12.70
N PHE A 199 -9.38 7.12 -12.83
CA PHE A 199 -8.75 7.78 -13.97
C PHE A 199 -7.51 8.51 -13.46
N VAL A 200 -6.42 8.44 -14.19
CA VAL A 200 -5.18 9.13 -13.82
C VAL A 200 -4.47 9.63 -15.07
N SER A 201 -3.97 10.85 -15.00
CA SER A 201 -3.03 11.39 -15.98
C SER A 201 -1.59 11.27 -15.47
N TYR A 202 -0.64 11.28 -16.39
CA TYR A 202 0.75 11.01 -16.12
C TYR A 202 1.63 12.06 -16.79
N ARG A 203 2.42 12.77 -15.97
CA ARG A 203 3.31 13.85 -16.41
C ARG A 203 2.58 14.92 -17.22
N ASP A 204 1.56 15.48 -16.61
CA ASP A 204 0.87 16.63 -17.19
C ASP A 204 1.80 17.85 -17.22
N PRO A 205 1.75 18.67 -18.26
CA PRO A 205 2.46 19.95 -18.26
C PRO A 205 1.93 20.86 -17.15
N ASN A 206 2.80 21.69 -16.60
CA ASN A 206 2.42 22.76 -15.66
C ASN A 206 1.78 23.93 -16.40
#